data_340474109d177618ebd2f3ec7819b6cb
#
_entry.id   340474109d177618ebd2f3ec7819b6cb
#
_cell.length_a   1.000
_cell.length_b   1.000
_cell.length_c   1.000
_cell.angle_alpha   90.00
_cell.angle_beta   90.00
_cell.angle_gamma   90.00
#
_symmetry.space_group_name_H-M   'P 1'
#
loop_
_entity.id
_entity.type
_entity.pdbx_description
1 polymer ?
#
loop_
_entity_poly.entity_id
_entity_poly.type
_entity_poly.pdbx_seq_one_letter_code
_entity_poly.pdbx_strand_id
1 'polypeptide(L)'
;EVPAEVLIWQDPVPAVEHPLIDGKDIADLKAAILATGLSVPELVSTAWASASTFRGSDKRGGANGARIRLAPQKDWEINQPAELARVLRTLEAIQNEFNAAAPGGKRVSLADLIVLGGSAAVEAAAKQAGHDVKLPFRPGRMDALLEQTDVNSFEVFEPAVDGFRNRHVDRVLRRE
;
A
#
# COMPACT_ATOMS: atom_id res chain seq x y z
N GLU A 1 16.48 -26.58 -1.39
CA GLU A 1 17.39 -25.63 -0.71
C GLU A 1 16.93 -24.22 -1.04
N VAL A 2 16.93 -23.35 -0.05
CA VAL A 2 16.65 -21.92 -0.28
C VAL A 2 17.97 -21.30 -0.77
N PRO A 3 17.98 -20.54 -1.88
CA PRO A 3 19.19 -19.85 -2.33
C PRO A 3 19.79 -18.98 -1.22
N ALA A 4 21.11 -18.97 -1.11
CA ALA A 4 21.81 -18.12 -0.16
C ALA A 4 21.77 -16.62 -0.55
N GLU A 5 21.60 -16.35 -1.83
CA GLU A 5 21.45 -15.00 -2.38
C GLU A 5 19.98 -14.60 -2.47
N VAL A 6 19.72 -13.31 -2.33
CA VAL A 6 18.38 -12.74 -2.49
C VAL A 6 18.10 -12.56 -4.00
N LEU A 7 17.13 -13.31 -4.51
CA LEU A 7 16.74 -13.29 -5.90
C LEU A 7 15.55 -12.33 -6.12
N ILE A 8 15.48 -11.72 -7.31
CA ILE A 8 14.46 -10.72 -7.64
C ILE A 8 13.02 -11.27 -7.50
N TRP A 9 12.80 -12.55 -7.80
CA TRP A 9 11.48 -13.19 -7.66
C TRP A 9 11.02 -13.36 -6.20
N GLN A 10 11.90 -13.15 -5.24
CA GLN A 10 11.55 -13.17 -3.80
C GLN A 10 10.96 -11.85 -3.31
N ASP A 11 10.75 -10.89 -4.22
CA ASP A 11 10.22 -9.56 -3.95
C ASP A 11 11.01 -8.81 -2.85
N PRO A 12 12.36 -8.68 -3.01
CA PRO A 12 13.18 -8.05 -2.00
C PRO A 12 12.77 -6.60 -1.77
N VAL A 13 12.94 -6.17 -0.53
CA VAL A 13 12.78 -4.76 -0.12
C VAL A 13 14.03 -4.32 0.63
N PRO A 14 14.32 -3.00 0.68
CA PRO A 14 15.41 -2.50 1.50
C PRO A 14 15.24 -2.89 2.97
N ALA A 15 16.36 -3.09 3.68
CA ALA A 15 16.32 -3.28 5.12
C ALA A 15 15.88 -2.00 5.84
N VAL A 16 15.24 -2.16 7.00
CA VAL A 16 14.91 -1.02 7.88
C VAL A 16 16.19 -0.59 8.62
N GLU A 17 16.72 0.57 8.26
CA GLU A 17 17.95 1.12 8.83
C GLU A 17 17.73 2.41 9.64
N HIS A 18 16.49 2.69 10.02
CA HIS A 18 16.09 3.89 10.75
C HIS A 18 15.15 3.53 11.90
N PRO A 19 15.04 4.39 12.93
CA PRO A 19 14.03 4.23 13.96
C PRO A 19 12.62 4.26 13.36
N LEU A 20 11.76 3.36 13.86
CA LEU A 20 10.37 3.30 13.43
C LEU A 20 9.53 4.38 14.09
N ILE A 21 8.42 4.72 13.46
CA ILE A 21 7.38 5.59 14.01
C ILE A 21 6.73 4.95 15.22
N ASP A 22 6.38 5.76 16.21
CA ASP A 22 5.68 5.33 17.42
C ASP A 22 4.17 5.63 17.40
N GLY A 23 3.48 5.36 18.51
CA GLY A 23 2.03 5.55 18.60
C GLY A 23 1.58 7.00 18.42
N LYS A 24 2.41 7.99 18.80
CA LYS A 24 2.11 9.40 18.59
C LYS A 24 2.24 9.75 17.11
N ASP A 25 3.33 9.33 16.48
CA ASP A 25 3.57 9.56 15.05
C ASP A 25 2.45 8.94 14.20
N ILE A 26 2.01 7.71 14.56
CA ILE A 26 0.90 7.03 13.90
C ILE A 26 -0.40 7.85 13.99
N ALA A 27 -0.69 8.41 15.15
CA ALA A 27 -1.89 9.22 15.33
C ALA A 27 -1.82 10.53 14.53
N ASP A 28 -0.68 11.20 14.56
CA ASP A 28 -0.43 12.44 13.82
C ASP A 28 -0.51 12.21 12.29
N LEU A 29 0.08 11.12 11.80
CA LEU A 29 0.03 10.74 10.38
C LEU A 29 -1.40 10.39 9.93
N LYS A 30 -2.18 9.66 10.74
CA LYS A 30 -3.60 9.41 10.44
C LYS A 30 -4.38 10.71 10.31
N ALA A 31 -4.17 11.64 11.24
CA ALA A 31 -4.83 12.94 11.20
C ALA A 31 -4.42 13.74 9.95
N ALA A 32 -3.14 13.75 9.61
CA ALA A 32 -2.63 14.40 8.39
C ALA A 32 -3.25 13.81 7.13
N ILE A 33 -3.31 12.48 7.01
CA ILE A 33 -3.94 11.79 5.87
C ILE A 33 -5.42 12.18 5.74
N LEU A 34 -6.18 12.14 6.83
CA LEU A 34 -7.60 12.49 6.80
C LEU A 34 -7.85 13.98 6.49
N ALA A 35 -6.89 14.85 6.81
CA ALA A 35 -6.98 16.29 6.50
C ALA A 35 -6.73 16.62 5.02
N THR A 36 -6.25 15.69 4.21
CA THR A 36 -5.95 15.93 2.78
C THR A 36 -7.18 16.08 1.91
N GLY A 37 -8.35 15.68 2.39
CA GLY A 37 -9.58 15.62 1.60
C GLY A 37 -9.69 14.39 0.70
N LEU A 38 -8.76 13.43 0.78
CA LEU A 38 -8.94 12.12 0.15
C LEU A 38 -10.13 11.40 0.80
N SER A 39 -11.00 10.86 -0.04
CA SER A 39 -12.20 10.17 0.43
C SER A 39 -11.88 8.78 1.02
N VAL A 40 -12.79 8.28 1.85
CA VAL A 40 -12.71 6.92 2.40
C VAL A 40 -12.55 5.87 1.28
N PRO A 41 -13.35 5.87 0.19
CA PRO A 41 -13.17 4.92 -0.90
C PRO A 41 -11.78 4.95 -1.54
N GLU A 42 -11.21 6.13 -1.77
CA GLU A 42 -9.89 6.27 -2.38
C GLU A 42 -8.78 5.69 -1.53
N LEU A 43 -8.79 5.99 -0.23
CA LEU A 43 -7.80 5.48 0.71
C LEU A 43 -7.92 3.96 0.88
N VAL A 44 -9.16 3.45 1.02
CA VAL A 44 -9.41 2.01 1.20
C VAL A 44 -9.09 1.25 -0.09
N SER A 45 -9.51 1.74 -1.26
CA SER A 45 -9.20 1.09 -2.55
C SER A 45 -7.70 1.00 -2.79
N THR A 46 -6.94 2.07 -2.48
CA THR A 46 -5.48 2.06 -2.62
C THR A 46 -4.82 1.07 -1.67
N ALA A 47 -5.23 1.05 -0.40
CA ALA A 47 -4.70 0.09 0.58
C ALA A 47 -5.04 -1.35 0.22
N TRP A 48 -6.27 -1.61 -0.21
CA TRP A 48 -6.70 -2.92 -0.70
C TRP A 48 -5.90 -3.35 -1.93
N ALA A 49 -5.79 -2.49 -2.93
CA ALA A 49 -5.05 -2.77 -4.15
C ALA A 49 -3.58 -3.12 -3.87
N SER A 50 -2.94 -2.42 -2.93
CA SER A 50 -1.56 -2.72 -2.53
C SER A 50 -1.42 -4.08 -1.83
N ALA A 51 -2.45 -4.53 -1.11
CA ALA A 51 -2.43 -5.76 -0.34
C ALA A 51 -2.92 -6.98 -1.12
N SER A 52 -3.83 -6.80 -2.08
CA SER A 52 -4.57 -7.88 -2.76
C SER A 52 -3.69 -8.77 -3.64
N THR A 53 -2.49 -8.31 -4.00
CA THR A 53 -1.51 -9.12 -4.73
C THR A 53 -0.80 -10.15 -3.87
N PHE A 54 -1.01 -10.16 -2.53
CA PHE A 54 -0.33 -11.11 -1.66
C PHE A 54 -0.75 -12.54 -1.92
N ARG A 55 0.24 -13.39 -2.18
CA ARG A 55 0.05 -14.82 -2.41
C ARG A 55 0.63 -15.61 -1.24
N GLY A 56 -0.25 -16.30 -0.50
CA GLY A 56 0.11 -17.01 0.74
C GLY A 56 1.01 -18.21 0.54
N SER A 57 1.03 -18.83 -0.66
CA SER A 57 1.81 -20.02 -0.99
C SER A 57 3.33 -19.76 -0.99
N ASP A 58 3.76 -18.64 -1.54
CA ASP A 58 5.16 -18.28 -1.72
C ASP A 58 5.52 -16.92 -1.12
N LYS A 59 4.56 -16.25 -0.48
CA LYS A 59 4.69 -14.96 0.20
C LYS A 59 5.02 -13.79 -0.72
N ARG A 60 4.80 -13.92 -2.00
CA ARG A 60 4.99 -12.86 -2.98
C ARG A 60 3.87 -11.82 -2.94
N GLY A 61 4.16 -10.63 -3.46
CA GLY A 61 3.23 -9.52 -3.53
C GLY A 61 2.92 -8.89 -2.17
N GLY A 62 1.77 -8.22 -2.09
CA GLY A 62 1.30 -7.57 -0.88
C GLY A 62 1.81 -6.14 -0.69
N ALA A 63 1.44 -5.55 0.44
CA ALA A 63 1.66 -4.13 0.71
C ALA A 63 3.13 -3.75 0.94
N ASN A 64 3.99 -4.71 1.36
CA ASN A 64 5.39 -4.41 1.58
C ASN A 64 6.10 -4.15 0.23
N GLY A 65 6.87 -3.07 0.17
CA GLY A 65 7.51 -2.63 -1.07
C GLY A 65 6.77 -1.49 -1.79
N ALA A 66 5.53 -1.19 -1.43
CA ALA A 66 4.69 -0.21 -2.13
C ALA A 66 4.72 -0.38 -3.66
N ARG A 67 4.78 -1.62 -4.15
CA ARG A 67 4.92 -1.91 -5.59
C ARG A 67 3.74 -1.46 -6.43
N ILE A 68 2.63 -1.13 -5.79
CA ILE A 68 1.47 -0.50 -6.45
C ILE A 68 1.83 0.81 -7.18
N ARG A 69 2.92 1.51 -6.77
CA ARG A 69 3.42 2.71 -7.46
C ARG A 69 4.33 2.40 -8.64
N LEU A 70 4.75 1.15 -8.80
CA LEU A 70 5.66 0.69 -9.83
C LEU A 70 4.92 -0.09 -10.93
N ALA A 71 5.51 -0.17 -12.10
CA ALA A 71 5.03 -1.09 -13.13
C ALA A 71 5.15 -2.55 -12.64
N PRO A 72 4.22 -3.45 -13.03
CA PRO A 72 3.05 -3.17 -13.87
C PRO A 72 1.83 -2.67 -13.07
N GLN A 73 1.84 -2.76 -11.74
CA GLN A 73 0.66 -2.56 -10.88
C GLN A 73 0.04 -1.16 -11.00
N LYS A 74 0.88 -0.12 -11.14
CA LYS A 74 0.40 1.27 -11.29
C LYS A 74 -0.45 1.50 -12.54
N ASP A 75 -0.26 0.64 -13.55
CA ASP A 75 -0.89 0.76 -14.85
C ASP A 75 -2.09 -0.19 -15.04
N TRP A 76 -2.33 -1.10 -14.08
CA TRP A 76 -3.48 -1.98 -14.13
C TRP A 76 -4.79 -1.19 -14.05
N GLU A 77 -5.68 -1.46 -14.99
CA GLU A 77 -6.97 -0.76 -15.06
C GLU A 77 -7.80 -0.90 -13.78
N ILE A 78 -7.71 -2.07 -13.12
CA ILE A 78 -8.40 -2.34 -11.86
C ILE A 78 -7.95 -1.40 -10.73
N ASN A 79 -6.75 -0.87 -10.80
CA ASN A 79 -6.19 0.06 -9.81
C ASN A 79 -6.55 1.53 -10.11
N GLN A 80 -7.29 1.79 -11.19
CA GLN A 80 -7.70 3.14 -11.57
C GLN A 80 -6.51 4.12 -11.63
N PRO A 81 -5.61 4.01 -12.62
CA PRO A 81 -4.30 4.67 -12.61
C PRO A 81 -4.31 6.17 -12.31
N ALA A 82 -5.31 6.91 -12.80
CA ALA A 82 -5.39 8.35 -12.57
C ALA A 82 -5.72 8.69 -11.10
N GLU A 83 -6.64 7.94 -10.48
CA GLU A 83 -7.00 8.11 -9.08
C GLU A 83 -5.87 7.63 -8.17
N LEU A 84 -5.31 6.45 -8.46
CA LEU A 84 -4.14 5.92 -7.75
C LEU A 84 -2.99 6.92 -7.74
N ALA A 85 -2.64 7.49 -8.89
CA ALA A 85 -1.55 8.47 -8.99
C ALA A 85 -1.82 9.72 -8.15
N ARG A 86 -3.09 10.16 -8.01
CA ARG A 86 -3.46 11.27 -7.15
C ARG A 86 -3.26 10.93 -5.68
N VAL A 87 -3.76 9.76 -5.25
CA VAL A 87 -3.61 9.29 -3.87
C VAL A 87 -2.13 9.15 -3.51
N LEU A 88 -1.35 8.49 -4.36
CA LEU A 88 0.07 8.27 -4.10
C LEU A 88 0.84 9.59 -3.97
N ARG A 89 0.65 10.56 -4.88
CA ARG A 89 1.29 11.88 -4.76
C ARG A 89 0.96 12.59 -3.46
N THR A 90 -0.28 12.47 -2.98
CA THR A 90 -0.70 13.07 -1.71
C THR A 90 0.00 12.40 -0.52
N LEU A 91 0.08 11.06 -0.52
CA LEU A 91 0.78 10.32 0.53
C LEU A 91 2.30 10.54 0.48
N GLU A 92 2.90 10.67 -0.70
CA GLU A 92 4.32 11.01 -0.87
C GLU A 92 4.65 12.42 -0.31
N ALA A 93 3.75 13.37 -0.47
CA ALA A 93 3.93 14.70 0.13
C ALA A 93 3.97 14.61 1.66
N ILE A 94 3.06 13.83 2.29
CA ILE A 94 3.07 13.58 3.74
C ILE A 94 4.35 12.84 4.16
N GLN A 95 4.78 11.84 3.39
CA GLN A 95 6.02 11.11 3.64
C GLN A 95 7.22 12.05 3.69
N ASN A 96 7.34 12.91 2.69
CA ASN A 96 8.46 13.84 2.57
C ASN A 96 8.47 14.85 3.70
N GLU A 97 7.32 15.44 4.05
CA GLU A 97 7.18 16.36 5.16
C GLU A 97 7.56 15.71 6.49
N PHE A 98 6.97 14.55 6.79
CA PHE A 98 7.28 13.82 8.01
C PHE A 98 8.76 13.44 8.10
N ASN A 99 9.31 12.84 7.04
CA ASN A 99 10.69 12.36 7.03
C ASN A 99 11.73 13.49 7.11
N ALA A 100 11.36 14.70 6.69
CA ALA A 100 12.21 15.89 6.84
C ALA A 100 12.20 16.48 8.25
N ALA A 101 11.07 16.35 8.97
CA ALA A 101 10.85 17.01 10.26
C ALA A 101 10.94 16.07 11.47
N ALA A 102 10.84 14.75 11.29
CA ALA A 102 10.76 13.80 12.39
C ALA A 102 12.01 13.77 13.26
N PRO A 103 11.86 13.92 14.59
CA PRO A 103 13.00 13.89 15.51
C PRO A 103 13.61 12.49 15.59
N GLY A 104 14.92 12.46 15.91
CA GLY A 104 15.63 11.20 16.15
C GLY A 104 15.84 10.33 14.91
N GLY A 105 15.69 10.89 13.70
CA GLY A 105 15.90 10.17 12.45
C GLY A 105 14.82 9.15 12.12
N LYS A 106 13.66 9.22 12.77
CA LYS A 106 12.51 8.41 12.43
C LYS A 106 12.09 8.63 10.98
N ARG A 107 11.62 7.58 10.33
CA ARG A 107 11.07 7.64 8.98
C ARG A 107 9.84 6.77 8.84
N VAL A 108 8.99 7.13 7.89
CA VAL A 108 7.86 6.35 7.44
C VAL A 108 8.03 6.05 5.94
N SER A 109 7.73 4.82 5.54
CA SER A 109 7.69 4.43 4.13
C SER A 109 6.34 4.77 3.50
N LEU A 110 6.30 4.86 2.17
CA LEU A 110 5.05 4.98 1.45
C LEU A 110 4.19 3.72 1.63
N ALA A 111 4.81 2.55 1.70
CA ALA A 111 4.14 1.29 2.00
C ALA A 111 3.38 1.34 3.33
N ASP A 112 3.99 1.89 4.37
CA ASP A 112 3.33 2.09 5.66
C ASP A 112 2.23 3.15 5.58
N LEU A 113 2.42 4.26 4.87
CA LEU A 113 1.40 5.30 4.70
C LEU A 113 0.17 4.81 3.93
N ILE A 114 0.34 3.97 2.90
CA ILE A 114 -0.78 3.38 2.17
C ILE A 114 -1.65 2.54 3.12
N VAL A 115 -1.04 1.65 3.90
CA VAL A 115 -1.76 0.80 4.87
C VAL A 115 -2.39 1.64 5.98
N LEU A 116 -1.67 2.65 6.47
CA LEU A 116 -2.14 3.56 7.50
C LEU A 116 -3.33 4.39 7.02
N GLY A 117 -3.29 4.83 5.76
CA GLY A 117 -4.38 5.56 5.11
C GLY A 117 -5.66 4.74 5.03
N GLY A 118 -5.56 3.48 4.62
CA GLY A 118 -6.70 2.56 4.64
C GLY A 118 -7.25 2.35 6.05
N SER A 119 -6.37 2.18 7.05
CA SER A 119 -6.78 2.04 8.45
C SER A 119 -7.48 3.29 8.97
N ALA A 120 -6.92 4.48 8.71
CA ALA A 120 -7.51 5.75 9.11
C ALA A 120 -8.90 5.98 8.48
N ALA A 121 -9.05 5.61 7.21
CA ALA A 121 -10.31 5.72 6.48
C ALA A 121 -11.39 4.81 7.06
N VAL A 122 -11.05 3.55 7.40
CA VAL A 122 -11.98 2.61 8.03
C VAL A 122 -12.39 3.10 9.44
N GLU A 123 -11.43 3.58 10.23
CA GLU A 123 -11.72 4.17 11.56
C GLU A 123 -12.64 5.39 11.45
N ALA A 124 -12.41 6.26 10.46
CA ALA A 124 -13.24 7.43 10.22
C ALA A 124 -14.67 7.04 9.80
N ALA A 125 -14.81 6.04 8.92
CA ALA A 125 -16.11 5.52 8.49
C ALA A 125 -16.87 4.89 9.67
N ALA A 126 -16.18 4.09 10.48
CA ALA A 126 -16.77 3.50 11.70
C ALA A 126 -17.26 4.57 12.68
N LYS A 127 -16.45 5.62 12.88
CA LYS A 127 -16.83 6.74 13.75
C LYS A 127 -18.06 7.50 13.24
N GLN A 128 -18.16 7.71 11.93
CA GLN A 128 -19.36 8.30 11.31
C GLN A 128 -20.62 7.42 11.52
N ALA A 129 -20.45 6.11 11.58
CA ALA A 129 -21.51 5.15 11.89
C ALA A 129 -21.79 4.98 13.39
N GLY A 130 -21.14 5.76 14.26
CA GLY A 130 -21.33 5.72 15.71
C GLY A 130 -20.50 4.67 16.45
N HIS A 131 -19.48 4.10 15.82
CA HIS A 131 -18.60 3.09 16.40
C HIS A 131 -17.19 3.64 16.61
N ASP A 132 -16.67 3.49 17.83
CA ASP A 132 -15.27 3.81 18.14
C ASP A 132 -14.40 2.56 17.93
N VAL A 133 -13.74 2.52 16.78
CA VAL A 133 -12.88 1.40 16.38
C VAL A 133 -11.45 1.89 16.21
N LYS A 134 -10.50 1.14 16.76
CA LYS A 134 -9.07 1.37 16.56
C LYS A 134 -8.43 0.14 15.90
N LEU A 135 -7.96 0.30 14.69
CA LEU A 135 -7.31 -0.77 13.95
C LEU A 135 -5.83 -0.91 14.36
N PRO A 136 -5.36 -2.16 14.56
CA PRO A 136 -3.96 -2.40 14.85
C PRO A 136 -3.10 -2.02 13.64
N PHE A 137 -1.96 -1.38 13.91
CA PHE A 137 -0.98 -1.04 12.90
C PHE A 137 0.43 -1.38 13.39
N ARG A 138 1.23 -1.97 12.52
CA ARG A 138 2.65 -2.22 12.75
C ARG A 138 3.46 -1.53 11.67
N PRO A 139 4.34 -0.58 12.02
CA PRO A 139 5.26 0.03 11.07
C PRO A 139 6.40 -0.94 10.69
N GLY A 140 7.15 -0.57 9.66
CA GLY A 140 8.37 -1.28 9.25
C GLY A 140 8.30 -1.89 7.86
N ARG A 141 7.26 -1.59 7.07
CA ARG A 141 7.29 -1.84 5.63
C ARG A 141 8.28 -0.87 5.00
N MET A 142 8.87 -1.29 3.88
CA MET A 142 9.82 -0.47 3.12
C MET A 142 9.34 -0.31 1.69
N ASP A 143 9.90 0.67 0.99
CA ASP A 143 9.57 0.96 -0.40
C ASP A 143 10.59 0.28 -1.31
N ALA A 144 10.14 -0.67 -2.13
CA ALA A 144 10.99 -1.37 -3.08
C ALA A 144 11.45 -0.44 -4.21
N LEU A 145 12.62 -0.70 -4.73
CA LEU A 145 13.12 -0.08 -5.96
C LEU A 145 12.58 -0.83 -7.19
N LEU A 146 12.64 -0.19 -8.35
CA LEU A 146 12.24 -0.84 -9.60
C LEU A 146 13.13 -2.06 -9.89
N GLU A 147 14.41 -1.94 -9.61
CA GLU A 147 15.41 -3.02 -9.77
C GLU A 147 15.18 -4.19 -8.82
N GLN A 148 14.38 -4.01 -7.78
CA GLN A 148 13.96 -5.05 -6.84
C GLN A 148 12.59 -5.65 -7.21
N THR A 149 12.06 -5.29 -8.38
CA THR A 149 10.72 -5.71 -8.83
C THR A 149 10.84 -6.53 -10.10
N ASP A 150 10.45 -7.80 -10.03
CA ASP A 150 10.34 -8.68 -11.19
C ASP A 150 9.06 -8.35 -11.98
N VAL A 151 9.15 -7.30 -12.80
CA VAL A 151 8.01 -6.74 -13.55
C VAL A 151 7.27 -7.81 -14.35
N ASN A 152 8.02 -8.67 -15.04
CA ASN A 152 7.43 -9.68 -15.93
C ASN A 152 6.62 -10.73 -15.15
N SER A 153 7.09 -11.14 -13.97
CA SER A 153 6.40 -12.14 -13.17
C SER A 153 5.23 -11.53 -12.35
N PHE A 154 5.17 -10.20 -12.22
CA PHE A 154 4.08 -9.54 -11.50
C PHE A 154 2.76 -9.50 -12.28
N GLU A 155 2.77 -9.65 -13.60
CA GLU A 155 1.55 -9.65 -14.42
C GLU A 155 0.54 -10.72 -13.98
N VAL A 156 1.02 -11.87 -13.49
CA VAL A 156 0.16 -12.95 -13.00
C VAL A 156 -0.58 -12.61 -11.71
N PHE A 157 -0.20 -11.54 -11.02
CA PHE A 157 -0.87 -11.05 -9.81
C PHE A 157 -1.99 -10.05 -10.11
N GLU A 158 -2.21 -9.65 -11.38
CA GLU A 158 -3.32 -8.77 -11.72
C GLU A 158 -4.64 -9.46 -11.35
N PRO A 159 -5.46 -8.86 -10.48
CA PRO A 159 -6.72 -9.45 -10.09
C PRO A 159 -7.67 -9.55 -11.28
N ALA A 160 -8.06 -10.76 -11.66
CA ALA A 160 -9.06 -10.99 -12.70
C ALA A 160 -10.47 -10.68 -12.20
N VAL A 161 -10.70 -10.94 -10.90
CA VAL A 161 -11.96 -10.67 -10.19
C VAL A 161 -11.62 -10.01 -8.87
N ASP A 162 -12.31 -8.94 -8.54
CA ASP A 162 -12.16 -8.27 -7.26
C ASP A 162 -13.54 -7.96 -6.67
N GLY A 163 -13.97 -8.80 -5.72
CA GLY A 163 -15.25 -8.65 -5.06
C GLY A 163 -15.37 -7.40 -4.20
N PHE A 164 -14.26 -6.85 -3.73
CA PHE A 164 -14.25 -5.61 -2.94
C PHE A 164 -14.54 -4.38 -3.82
N ARG A 165 -13.95 -4.30 -5.00
CA ARG A 165 -14.13 -3.19 -5.94
C ARG A 165 -15.28 -3.40 -6.92
N ASN A 166 -16.03 -4.48 -6.76
CA ASN A 166 -17.24 -4.82 -7.54
C ASN A 166 -17.00 -4.83 -9.05
N ARG A 167 -15.79 -5.13 -9.49
CA ARG A 167 -15.48 -5.25 -10.91
C ARG A 167 -16.03 -6.55 -11.46
N HIS A 168 -17.04 -6.41 -12.29
CA HIS A 168 -17.58 -7.50 -13.06
C HIS A 168 -16.64 -7.94 -14.19
N VAL A 169 -16.50 -9.13 -14.25
CA VAL A 169 -15.81 -10.11 -15.04
C VAL A 169 -16.29 -10.19 -16.50
N ASP A 170 -16.40 -9.09 -17.20
CA ASP A 170 -16.55 -9.19 -18.66
C ASP A 170 -15.34 -9.87 -19.31
N ARG A 171 -14.19 -9.92 -18.63
CA ARG A 171 -12.98 -10.60 -19.11
C ARG A 171 -12.98 -12.12 -18.87
N VAL A 172 -13.61 -12.62 -17.81
CA VAL A 172 -13.66 -14.08 -17.54
C VAL A 172 -14.63 -14.78 -18.47
N LEU A 173 -15.71 -14.10 -18.85
CA LEU A 173 -16.71 -14.65 -19.78
C LEU A 173 -16.27 -14.59 -21.27
N ARG A 174 -15.18 -13.91 -21.60
CA ARG A 174 -14.65 -13.83 -22.97
C ARG A 174 -13.48 -14.78 -23.26
N ARG A 175 -13.20 -15.73 -22.38
CA ARG A 175 -12.17 -16.77 -22.55
C ARG A 175 -12.75 -18.15 -22.90
N GLU A 176 -13.96 -18.18 -23.52
CA GLU A 176 -14.45 -19.35 -24.23
C GLU A 176 -14.25 -19.23 -25.73
#